data_78edd41f7e31a5bae3de0d8db04b18f0
#
_entry.id   78edd41f7e31a5bae3de0d8db04b18f0
#
_cell.length_a   1.000
_cell.length_b   1.000
_cell.length_c   1.000
_cell.angle_alpha   90.00
_cell.angle_beta   90.00
_cell.angle_gamma   90.00
#
_symmetry.space_group_name_H-M   'P 1'
#
loop_
_entity.id
_entity.type
_entity.pdbx_description
1 polymer ?
#
loop_
_entity_poly.entity_id
_entity_poly.type
_entity_poly.pdbx_seq_one_letter_code
_entity_poly.pdbx_strand_id
1 'polypeptide(L)'
;MNFVEELKWRGMINDIMPGAEEQLNKEMTSGYVGIDPTADSLHIGHLVGVMMLKHLQRAGHRPIALIGGATGMIGDPSMKSQERKLIDEETLRHNQECIRQQLAKFLDFDSDAPNHAIVVNNYDWMKNFTFLSFIRDIGKHITVNYMMAKDSVKKRLAANADHGMSFTEFSYQLLQGYDFLYLYEHEGCKLQMGGSDQWGNITTGTELIRRINGGEAYAITCPLITKSDGTKFGKTEGGNVWLDPKRTSPYKFYQFWINVSDEDAKKYIKIFTALPQDEIAELIAEQEKDPGLRPLQKRLAKEITTMVHSAEDYEMAVEASQILFSNKAKDILHKIDEDTLLNVFEGVPQFEVPRSALDEGTPLISLLTDVAPVFPSKGEMRKLTQGGGVSINKEKLADPNMPASADLLLNDKYILAQKGKKNYFLLIVKN
;
A
#
# COMPACT_ATOMS: atom_id res chain seq x y z
N MET A 1 21.78 11.50 13.46
CA MET A 1 20.46 11.45 14.12
C MET A 1 20.26 10.02 14.56
N ASN A 2 19.93 9.78 15.84
CA ASN A 2 19.62 8.43 16.31
C ASN A 2 18.21 8.00 15.86
N PHE A 3 17.86 6.74 16.05
CA PHE A 3 16.58 6.19 15.58
C PHE A 3 15.35 6.92 16.16
N VAL A 4 15.37 7.22 17.46
CA VAL A 4 14.26 7.87 18.14
C VAL A 4 14.12 9.33 17.70
N GLU A 5 15.23 10.05 17.54
CA GLU A 5 15.23 11.41 17.00
C GLU A 5 14.69 11.46 15.57
N GLU A 6 15.10 10.49 14.72
CA GLU A 6 14.58 10.35 13.35
C GLU A 6 13.08 10.16 13.33
N LEU A 7 12.54 9.24 14.14
CA LEU A 7 11.10 9.02 14.24
C LEU A 7 10.34 10.23 14.82
N LYS A 8 10.89 10.91 15.84
CA LYS A 8 10.29 12.13 16.41
C LYS A 8 10.17 13.23 15.36
N TRP A 9 11.26 13.47 14.61
CA TRP A 9 11.26 14.49 13.56
C TRP A 9 10.27 14.16 12.43
N ARG A 10 10.15 12.88 12.05
CA ARG A 10 9.20 12.42 11.02
C ARG A 10 7.75 12.44 11.48
N GLY A 11 7.47 12.66 12.77
CA GLY A 11 6.14 12.56 13.34
C GLY A 11 5.63 11.12 13.43
N MET A 12 6.54 10.16 13.59
CA MET A 12 6.26 8.72 13.65
C MET A 12 6.28 8.16 15.08
N ILE A 13 6.23 9.00 16.11
CA ILE A 13 6.09 8.58 17.52
C ILE A 13 4.77 9.07 18.06
N ASN A 14 3.94 8.13 18.55
CA ASN A 14 2.77 8.40 19.37
C ASN A 14 3.09 8.17 20.85
N ASP A 15 3.55 6.97 21.19
CA ASP A 15 4.01 6.62 22.52
C ASP A 15 5.36 5.94 22.45
N ILE A 16 6.19 6.19 23.46
CA ILE A 16 7.49 5.55 23.66
C ILE A 16 7.60 5.11 25.13
N MET A 17 7.96 3.85 25.35
CA MET A 17 8.14 3.32 26.69
C MET A 17 9.42 3.90 27.32
N PRO A 18 9.39 4.33 28.61
CA PRO A 18 10.60 4.78 29.29
C PRO A 18 11.73 3.75 29.21
N GLY A 19 12.95 4.21 28.95
CA GLY A 19 14.14 3.36 28.77
C GLY A 19 14.36 2.88 27.32
N ALA A 20 13.40 3.05 26.41
CA ALA A 20 13.54 2.61 25.02
C ALA A 20 14.66 3.36 24.29
N GLU A 21 14.74 4.68 24.47
CA GLU A 21 15.76 5.52 23.82
C GLU A 21 17.16 5.22 24.38
N GLU A 22 17.28 5.00 25.67
CA GLU A 22 18.54 4.60 26.33
C GLU A 22 19.02 3.25 25.83
N GLN A 23 18.13 2.25 25.70
CA GLN A 23 18.47 0.92 25.15
C GLN A 23 18.97 1.01 23.72
N LEU A 24 18.27 1.80 22.86
CA LEU A 24 18.65 1.99 21.47
C LEU A 24 19.95 2.76 21.29
N ASN A 25 20.28 3.66 22.19
CA ASN A 25 21.57 4.37 22.18
C ASN A 25 22.72 3.55 22.77
N LYS A 26 22.41 2.53 23.57
CA LYS A 26 23.42 1.72 24.27
C LYS A 26 24.05 0.65 23.40
N GLU A 27 23.22 -0.03 22.58
CA GLU A 27 23.67 -1.17 21.79
C GLU A 27 22.76 -1.41 20.56
N MET A 28 23.29 -2.18 19.59
CA MET A 28 22.44 -2.69 18.52
C MET A 28 21.27 -3.49 19.12
N THR A 29 20.07 -3.09 18.81
CA THR A 29 18.85 -3.66 19.37
C THR A 29 18.02 -4.29 18.26
N SER A 30 17.54 -5.53 18.45
CA SER A 30 16.56 -6.14 17.57
C SER A 30 15.19 -5.59 17.90
N GLY A 31 14.44 -5.18 16.86
CA GLY A 31 13.08 -4.68 16.99
C GLY A 31 12.16 -5.22 15.90
N TYR A 32 10.88 -5.44 16.24
CA TYR A 32 9.96 -6.04 15.29
C TYR A 32 8.65 -5.28 15.09
N VAL A 33 8.04 -5.52 13.94
CA VAL A 33 6.66 -5.17 13.61
C VAL A 33 5.94 -6.45 13.17
N GLY A 34 4.74 -6.68 13.69
CA GLY A 34 3.85 -7.78 13.28
C GLY A 34 2.96 -7.37 12.10
N ILE A 35 2.82 -8.28 11.14
CA ILE A 35 1.99 -8.11 9.94
C ILE A 35 1.12 -9.34 9.77
N ASP A 36 -0.20 -9.21 9.92
CA ASP A 36 -1.14 -10.29 9.64
C ASP A 36 -1.31 -10.48 8.12
N PRO A 37 -1.03 -11.69 7.58
CA PRO A 37 -1.06 -11.97 6.14
C PRO A 37 -2.49 -12.22 5.64
N THR A 38 -3.37 -11.23 5.78
CA THR A 38 -4.79 -11.31 5.40
C THR A 38 -5.04 -11.27 3.89
N ALA A 39 -4.00 -11.03 3.10
CA ALA A 39 -3.97 -11.05 1.64
C ALA A 39 -2.55 -11.38 1.16
N ASP A 40 -2.42 -11.74 -0.10
CA ASP A 40 -1.13 -11.98 -0.79
C ASP A 40 -0.34 -10.69 -1.09
N SER A 41 -0.80 -9.54 -0.61
CA SER A 41 -0.13 -8.26 -0.78
C SER A 41 -0.27 -7.38 0.45
N LEU A 42 0.75 -6.57 0.70
CA LEU A 42 0.65 -5.40 1.55
C LEU A 42 -0.11 -4.30 0.80
N HIS A 43 -0.71 -3.39 1.56
CA HIS A 43 -1.28 -2.14 1.06
C HIS A 43 -0.58 -0.95 1.73
N ILE A 44 -0.78 0.26 1.21
CA ILE A 44 -0.06 1.46 1.71
C ILE A 44 -0.26 1.74 3.20
N GLY A 45 -1.33 1.24 3.82
CA GLY A 45 -1.52 1.33 5.27
C GLY A 45 -0.45 0.57 6.07
N HIS A 46 0.11 -0.51 5.53
CA HIS A 46 1.20 -1.26 6.17
C HIS A 46 2.56 -0.56 6.05
N LEU A 47 2.70 0.37 5.07
CA LEU A 47 3.99 1.04 4.83
C LEU A 47 4.51 1.80 6.05
N VAL A 48 3.65 2.28 6.93
CA VAL A 48 4.10 2.96 8.16
C VAL A 48 4.97 2.04 9.00
N GLY A 49 4.50 0.83 9.27
CA GLY A 49 5.26 -0.19 10.01
C GLY A 49 6.54 -0.62 9.26
N VAL A 50 6.44 -0.79 7.94
CA VAL A 50 7.59 -1.11 7.09
C VAL A 50 8.63 0.01 7.14
N MET A 51 8.22 1.27 7.09
CA MET A 51 9.14 2.41 7.20
C MET A 51 9.77 2.51 8.60
N MET A 52 9.05 2.15 9.68
CA MET A 52 9.67 2.04 11.00
C MET A 52 10.81 1.01 11.01
N LEU A 53 10.59 -0.18 10.43
CA LEU A 53 11.64 -1.20 10.28
C LEU A 53 12.81 -0.71 9.41
N LYS A 54 12.52 -0.01 8.31
CA LYS A 54 13.55 0.57 7.43
C LYS A 54 14.41 1.60 8.16
N HIS A 55 13.81 2.50 8.93
CA HIS A 55 14.55 3.49 9.72
C HIS A 55 15.33 2.82 10.86
N LEU A 56 14.79 1.77 11.46
CA LEU A 56 15.49 0.97 12.47
C LEU A 56 16.78 0.36 11.88
N GLN A 57 16.69 -0.25 10.68
CA GLN A 57 17.85 -0.83 10.01
C GLN A 57 18.88 0.23 9.62
N ARG A 58 18.44 1.37 9.09
CA ARG A 58 19.31 2.51 8.74
C ARG A 58 20.04 3.10 9.93
N ALA A 59 19.44 3.02 11.11
CA ALA A 59 20.07 3.46 12.36
C ALA A 59 21.05 2.43 12.96
N GLY A 60 21.28 1.30 12.27
CA GLY A 60 22.23 0.26 12.70
C GLY A 60 21.61 -0.80 13.62
N HIS A 61 20.30 -0.83 13.79
CA HIS A 61 19.58 -1.83 14.56
C HIS A 61 19.06 -2.96 13.66
N ARG A 62 18.73 -4.12 14.24
CA ARG A 62 18.29 -5.32 13.51
C ARG A 62 16.76 -5.37 13.43
N PRO A 63 16.14 -5.21 12.24
CA PRO A 63 14.70 -5.35 12.09
C PRO A 63 14.28 -6.80 11.97
N ILE A 64 13.13 -7.12 12.58
CA ILE A 64 12.43 -8.41 12.45
C ILE A 64 11.04 -8.13 11.89
N ALA A 65 10.73 -8.70 10.73
CA ALA A 65 9.38 -8.70 10.19
C ALA A 65 8.66 -9.96 10.63
N LEU A 66 7.73 -9.84 11.57
CA LEU A 66 6.93 -10.96 12.04
C LEU A 66 5.68 -11.10 11.16
N ILE A 67 5.57 -12.22 10.48
CA ILE A 67 4.35 -12.61 9.77
C ILE A 67 3.42 -13.31 10.75
N GLY A 68 2.25 -12.73 10.95
CA GLY A 68 1.23 -13.21 11.87
C GLY A 68 0.49 -14.43 11.33
N GLY A 69 1.19 -15.58 11.13
CA GLY A 69 0.56 -16.79 10.63
C GLY A 69 -0.50 -17.31 11.58
N ALA A 70 -0.19 -17.45 12.87
CA ALA A 70 -1.15 -17.88 13.88
C ALA A 70 -2.15 -16.76 14.22
N THR A 71 -1.67 -15.54 14.41
CA THR A 71 -2.54 -14.39 14.74
C THR A 71 -3.48 -14.01 13.60
N GLY A 72 -3.05 -14.17 12.34
CA GLY A 72 -3.89 -13.96 11.17
C GLY A 72 -5.05 -14.96 11.05
N MET A 73 -4.88 -16.19 11.57
CA MET A 73 -5.97 -17.18 11.67
C MET A 73 -7.04 -16.80 12.71
N ILE A 74 -6.67 -16.00 13.70
CA ILE A 74 -7.57 -15.56 14.80
C ILE A 74 -8.14 -14.17 14.50
N GLY A 75 -7.28 -13.25 14.11
CA GLY A 75 -7.62 -11.87 13.75
C GLY A 75 -7.61 -10.90 14.92
N ASP A 76 -6.81 -9.84 14.78
CA ASP A 76 -6.71 -8.75 15.76
C ASP A 76 -8.04 -8.03 15.91
N PRO A 77 -8.63 -7.95 17.15
CA PRO A 77 -9.86 -7.23 17.43
C PRO A 77 -9.67 -5.71 17.49
N SER A 78 -8.43 -5.20 17.51
CA SER A 78 -8.14 -3.78 17.64
C SER A 78 -8.79 -2.98 16.51
N MET A 79 -9.59 -1.95 16.87
CA MET A 79 -10.28 -1.06 15.92
C MET A 79 -11.30 -1.74 14.99
N LYS A 80 -11.83 -2.94 15.33
CA LYS A 80 -12.81 -3.66 14.52
C LYS A 80 -14.07 -3.98 15.31
N SER A 81 -15.19 -4.00 14.58
CA SER A 81 -16.51 -4.31 15.10
C SER A 81 -16.99 -5.73 14.73
N GLN A 82 -16.31 -6.44 13.84
CA GLN A 82 -16.70 -7.77 13.36
C GLN A 82 -15.53 -8.75 13.35
N GLU A 83 -15.82 -10.03 13.59
CA GLU A 83 -14.88 -11.14 13.53
C GLU A 83 -14.38 -11.38 12.10
N ARG A 84 -13.11 -11.79 11.94
CA ARG A 84 -12.50 -12.07 10.64
C ARG A 84 -12.85 -13.47 10.13
N LYS A 85 -12.87 -13.63 8.78
CA LYS A 85 -12.88 -14.95 8.16
C LYS A 85 -11.54 -15.64 8.42
N LEU A 86 -11.63 -16.89 8.84
CA LEU A 86 -10.46 -17.75 9.04
C LEU A 86 -9.80 -18.06 7.69
N ILE A 87 -8.47 -18.09 7.69
CA ILE A 87 -7.64 -18.41 6.54
C ILE A 87 -7.03 -19.81 6.77
N ASP A 88 -6.99 -20.65 5.75
CA ASP A 88 -6.32 -21.95 5.82
C ASP A 88 -4.79 -21.82 5.73
N GLU A 89 -4.07 -22.89 6.10
CA GLU A 89 -2.60 -22.88 6.18
C GLU A 89 -1.95 -22.68 4.80
N GLU A 90 -2.51 -23.23 3.73
CA GLU A 90 -1.96 -23.11 2.38
C GLU A 90 -2.00 -21.65 1.90
N THR A 91 -3.16 -21.01 2.00
CA THR A 91 -3.34 -19.58 1.70
C THR A 91 -2.42 -18.72 2.57
N LEU A 92 -2.28 -19.06 3.85
CA LEU A 92 -1.41 -18.38 4.78
C LEU A 92 0.06 -18.40 4.33
N ARG A 93 0.59 -19.57 3.97
CA ARG A 93 1.96 -19.74 3.50
C ARG A 93 2.20 -19.02 2.18
N HIS A 94 1.23 -19.07 1.27
CA HIS A 94 1.29 -18.28 0.03
C HIS A 94 1.38 -16.78 0.31
N ASN A 95 0.47 -16.26 1.13
CA ASN A 95 0.47 -14.85 1.49
C ASN A 95 1.77 -14.42 2.18
N GLN A 96 2.31 -15.26 3.08
CA GLN A 96 3.58 -15.03 3.73
C GLN A 96 4.72 -14.83 2.74
N GLU A 97 4.84 -15.71 1.74
CA GLU A 97 5.92 -15.61 0.75
C GLU A 97 5.77 -14.36 -0.12
N CYS A 98 4.55 -14.03 -0.55
CA CYS A 98 4.27 -12.81 -1.30
C CYS A 98 4.66 -11.55 -0.50
N ILE A 99 4.31 -11.50 0.80
CA ILE A 99 4.66 -10.39 1.68
C ILE A 99 6.18 -10.30 1.89
N ARG A 100 6.87 -11.43 2.08
CA ARG A 100 8.33 -11.46 2.21
C ARG A 100 9.02 -10.85 0.99
N GLN A 101 8.58 -11.20 -0.23
CA GLN A 101 9.12 -10.65 -1.47
C GLN A 101 8.90 -9.12 -1.57
N GLN A 102 7.76 -8.63 -1.10
CA GLN A 102 7.50 -7.19 -1.07
C GLN A 102 8.39 -6.48 -0.03
N LEU A 103 8.58 -7.06 1.16
CA LEU A 103 9.43 -6.50 2.21
C LEU A 103 10.90 -6.42 1.79
N ALA A 104 11.37 -7.33 0.93
CA ALA A 104 12.75 -7.32 0.41
C ALA A 104 13.09 -6.06 -0.42
N LYS A 105 12.09 -5.32 -0.87
CA LYS A 105 12.30 -4.01 -1.52
C LYS A 105 12.63 -2.88 -0.53
N PHE A 106 12.37 -3.07 0.75
CA PHE A 106 12.53 -2.06 1.80
C PHE A 106 13.67 -2.36 2.75
N LEU A 107 13.92 -3.64 3.01
CA LEU A 107 14.83 -4.14 4.03
C LEU A 107 15.91 -5.02 3.39
N ASP A 108 17.10 -4.93 3.92
CA ASP A 108 18.20 -5.81 3.54
C ASP A 108 18.11 -7.10 4.37
N PHE A 109 17.81 -8.21 3.72
CA PHE A 109 17.73 -9.56 4.29
C PHE A 109 18.96 -10.42 3.96
N ASP A 110 19.72 -10.05 2.94
CA ASP A 110 20.62 -10.96 2.25
C ASP A 110 22.11 -10.61 2.48
N SER A 111 22.41 -9.44 3.04
CA SER A 111 23.81 -9.06 3.33
C SER A 111 24.35 -9.73 4.59
N ASP A 112 25.68 -9.78 4.69
CA ASP A 112 26.40 -10.23 5.90
C ASP A 112 26.45 -9.17 7.01
N ALA A 113 25.70 -8.08 6.88
CA ALA A 113 25.68 -7.03 7.90
C ALA A 113 25.09 -7.57 9.21
N PRO A 114 25.65 -7.20 10.38
CA PRO A 114 25.16 -7.71 11.66
C PRO A 114 23.71 -7.32 11.97
N ASN A 115 23.21 -6.28 11.30
CA ASN A 115 21.85 -5.79 11.39
C ASN A 115 20.99 -6.13 10.16
N HIS A 116 21.35 -7.20 9.41
CA HIS A 116 20.45 -7.71 8.36
C HIS A 116 19.10 -8.06 8.96
N ALA A 117 18.04 -7.84 8.18
CA ALA A 117 16.67 -8.14 8.60
C ALA A 117 16.41 -9.64 8.59
N ILE A 118 15.45 -10.08 9.40
CA ILE A 118 14.91 -11.45 9.31
C ILE A 118 13.39 -11.41 9.19
N VAL A 119 12.84 -12.44 8.54
CA VAL A 119 11.41 -12.71 8.50
C VAL A 119 11.12 -13.95 9.33
N VAL A 120 10.17 -13.85 10.23
CA VAL A 120 9.72 -14.96 11.08
C VAL A 120 8.21 -15.13 10.97
N ASN A 121 7.71 -16.34 11.30
CA ASN A 121 6.29 -16.61 11.30
C ASN A 121 5.87 -17.16 12.66
N ASN A 122 4.94 -16.51 13.33
CA ASN A 122 4.49 -16.94 14.64
C ASN A 122 3.73 -18.28 14.63
N TYR A 123 3.25 -18.76 13.49
CA TYR A 123 2.68 -20.09 13.37
C TYR A 123 3.71 -21.18 13.69
N ASP A 124 5.00 -20.96 13.45
CA ASP A 124 6.04 -21.97 13.64
C ASP A 124 6.25 -22.35 15.11
N TRP A 125 6.01 -21.43 16.04
CA TRP A 125 6.04 -21.71 17.48
C TRP A 125 4.65 -21.91 18.08
N MET A 126 3.61 -21.23 17.59
CA MET A 126 2.26 -21.35 18.13
C MET A 126 1.60 -22.70 17.86
N LYS A 127 1.86 -23.31 16.70
CA LYS A 127 1.27 -24.62 16.32
C LYS A 127 1.61 -25.76 17.28
N ASN A 128 2.66 -25.62 18.06
CA ASN A 128 3.11 -26.63 19.01
C ASN A 128 2.39 -26.55 20.36
N PHE A 129 1.65 -25.48 20.63
CA PHE A 129 0.87 -25.36 21.85
C PHE A 129 -0.43 -26.16 21.77
N THR A 130 -0.72 -26.91 22.83
CA THR A 130 -2.09 -27.30 23.14
C THR A 130 -2.77 -26.17 23.92
N PHE A 131 -4.09 -26.12 23.89
CA PHE A 131 -4.86 -25.16 24.68
C PHE A 131 -4.48 -25.20 26.19
N LEU A 132 -4.33 -26.42 26.73
CA LEU A 132 -3.96 -26.60 28.14
C LEU A 132 -2.54 -26.11 28.43
N SER A 133 -1.57 -26.39 27.55
CA SER A 133 -0.20 -25.94 27.78
C SER A 133 -0.09 -24.43 27.69
N PHE A 134 -0.78 -23.78 26.73
CA PHE A 134 -0.77 -22.31 26.61
C PHE A 134 -1.37 -21.63 27.85
N ILE A 135 -2.52 -22.10 28.34
CA ILE A 135 -3.12 -21.53 29.55
C ILE A 135 -2.23 -21.75 30.77
N ARG A 136 -1.69 -22.97 30.94
CA ARG A 136 -0.82 -23.30 32.07
C ARG A 136 0.47 -22.51 32.08
N ASP A 137 1.13 -22.40 30.93
CA ASP A 137 2.51 -21.89 30.87
C ASP A 137 2.57 -20.38 30.63
N ILE A 138 1.60 -19.81 29.91
CA ILE A 138 1.54 -18.39 29.58
C ILE A 138 0.39 -17.68 30.30
N GLY A 139 -0.82 -18.22 30.21
CA GLY A 139 -2.02 -17.56 30.75
C GLY A 139 -1.94 -17.23 32.25
N LYS A 140 -1.28 -18.07 33.06
CA LYS A 140 -1.14 -17.83 34.50
C LYS A 140 -0.33 -16.58 34.88
N HIS A 141 0.47 -16.04 33.96
CA HIS A 141 1.34 -14.90 34.22
C HIS A 141 0.64 -13.54 34.01
N ILE A 142 -0.52 -13.52 33.35
CA ILE A 142 -1.31 -12.30 33.13
C ILE A 142 -2.66 -12.43 33.79
N THR A 143 -3.03 -11.46 34.64
CA THR A 143 -4.31 -11.48 35.32
C THR A 143 -5.43 -10.98 34.40
N VAL A 144 -6.65 -11.51 34.58
CA VAL A 144 -7.85 -11.02 33.86
C VAL A 144 -8.06 -9.51 34.09
N ASN A 145 -7.82 -9.02 35.29
CA ASN A 145 -7.93 -7.59 35.60
C ASN A 145 -6.97 -6.74 34.73
N TYR A 146 -5.74 -7.22 34.55
CA TYR A 146 -4.78 -6.55 33.65
C TYR A 146 -5.29 -6.52 32.21
N MET A 147 -5.81 -7.64 31.71
CA MET A 147 -6.35 -7.72 30.35
C MET A 147 -7.58 -6.82 30.16
N MET A 148 -8.49 -6.80 31.13
CA MET A 148 -9.69 -5.97 31.10
C MET A 148 -9.39 -4.47 31.22
N ALA A 149 -8.26 -4.09 31.80
CA ALA A 149 -7.84 -2.69 31.93
C ALA A 149 -7.41 -2.03 30.59
N LYS A 150 -7.20 -2.82 29.53
CA LYS A 150 -6.83 -2.30 28.21
C LYS A 150 -7.97 -1.52 27.59
N ASP A 151 -7.67 -0.39 26.95
CA ASP A 151 -8.68 0.50 26.36
C ASP A 151 -9.49 -0.16 25.24
N SER A 152 -8.83 -1.00 24.43
CA SER A 152 -9.51 -1.80 23.40
C SER A 152 -10.56 -2.74 23.98
N VAL A 153 -10.24 -3.38 25.11
CA VAL A 153 -11.17 -4.28 25.81
C VAL A 153 -12.29 -3.50 26.49
N LYS A 154 -11.96 -2.42 27.21
CA LYS A 154 -12.98 -1.57 27.87
C LYS A 154 -14.01 -1.04 26.89
N LYS A 155 -13.59 -0.56 25.73
CA LYS A 155 -14.50 -0.06 24.69
C LYS A 155 -15.47 -1.13 24.18
N ARG A 156 -15.04 -2.38 24.04
CA ARG A 156 -15.85 -3.51 23.57
C ARG A 156 -16.76 -4.10 24.64
N LEU A 157 -16.39 -3.95 25.89
CA LEU A 157 -17.21 -4.40 27.06
C LEU A 157 -18.12 -3.32 27.61
N ALA A 158 -18.09 -2.10 27.09
CA ALA A 158 -18.97 -1.03 27.51
C ALA A 158 -20.44 -1.38 27.24
N ALA A 159 -21.36 -0.94 28.13
CA ALA A 159 -22.79 -1.29 28.07
C ALA A 159 -23.50 -0.83 26.78
N ASN A 160 -22.94 0.13 26.07
CA ASN A 160 -23.42 0.67 24.78
C ASN A 160 -22.67 0.15 23.56
N ALA A 161 -21.85 -0.90 23.70
CA ALA A 161 -21.17 -1.50 22.56
C ALA A 161 -22.17 -2.33 21.74
N ASP A 162 -22.11 -2.17 20.40
CA ASP A 162 -23.03 -2.87 19.47
C ASP A 162 -22.86 -4.39 19.53
N HIS A 163 -21.65 -4.87 19.80
CA HIS A 163 -21.31 -6.29 19.92
C HIS A 163 -20.35 -6.53 21.07
N GLY A 164 -20.57 -7.63 21.81
CA GLY A 164 -19.64 -8.11 22.84
C GLY A 164 -18.29 -8.55 22.23
N MET A 165 -17.38 -8.98 23.09
CA MET A 165 -16.07 -9.52 22.72
C MET A 165 -16.08 -11.03 22.90
N SER A 166 -15.69 -11.79 21.87
CA SER A 166 -15.54 -13.24 21.99
C SER A 166 -14.31 -13.60 22.83
N PHE A 167 -14.27 -14.82 23.35
CA PHE A 167 -13.08 -15.33 24.05
C PHE A 167 -11.85 -15.31 23.15
N THR A 168 -12.01 -15.62 21.88
CA THR A 168 -10.95 -15.57 20.86
C THR A 168 -10.35 -14.17 20.76
N GLU A 169 -11.20 -13.17 20.57
CA GLU A 169 -10.76 -11.75 20.53
C GLU A 169 -10.10 -11.31 21.83
N PHE A 170 -10.66 -11.70 22.98
CA PHE A 170 -10.11 -11.36 24.29
C PHE A 170 -8.71 -11.96 24.52
N SER A 171 -8.52 -13.19 24.04
CA SER A 171 -7.25 -13.92 24.17
C SER A 171 -6.14 -13.42 23.22
N TYR A 172 -6.48 -12.67 22.16
CA TYR A 172 -5.53 -12.22 21.15
C TYR A 172 -4.33 -11.49 21.75
N GLN A 173 -4.56 -10.63 22.74
CA GLN A 173 -3.47 -9.91 23.41
C GLN A 173 -2.43 -10.82 24.07
N LEU A 174 -2.82 -12.04 24.50
CA LEU A 174 -1.87 -13.02 25.03
C LEU A 174 -1.05 -13.68 23.93
N LEU A 175 -1.65 -13.92 22.76
CA LEU A 175 -0.95 -14.51 21.62
C LEU A 175 0.14 -13.56 21.11
N GLN A 176 -0.21 -12.31 20.85
CA GLN A 176 0.75 -11.29 20.45
C GLN A 176 1.78 -11.00 21.55
N GLY A 177 1.36 -11.03 22.82
CA GLY A 177 2.29 -10.90 23.95
C GLY A 177 3.31 -12.04 24.02
N TYR A 178 2.87 -13.26 23.70
CA TYR A 178 3.77 -14.42 23.63
C TYR A 178 4.73 -14.33 22.46
N ASP A 179 4.33 -13.80 21.30
CA ASP A 179 5.23 -13.54 20.19
C ASP A 179 6.41 -12.68 20.62
N PHE A 180 6.17 -11.63 21.40
CA PHE A 180 7.24 -10.77 21.91
C PHE A 180 8.14 -11.52 22.89
N LEU A 181 7.57 -12.30 23.81
CA LEU A 181 8.34 -13.16 24.73
C LEU A 181 9.22 -14.15 23.95
N TYR A 182 8.66 -14.84 22.95
CA TYR A 182 9.40 -15.80 22.12
C TYR A 182 10.56 -15.13 21.40
N LEU A 183 10.33 -14.00 20.76
CA LEU A 183 11.38 -13.24 20.06
C LEU A 183 12.44 -12.69 21.03
N TYR A 184 12.04 -12.33 22.24
CA TYR A 184 12.98 -11.92 23.29
C TYR A 184 13.93 -13.06 23.68
N GLU A 185 13.39 -14.28 23.88
CA GLU A 185 14.15 -15.44 24.30
C GLU A 185 15.03 -16.04 23.20
N HIS A 186 14.56 -16.03 21.93
CA HIS A 186 15.21 -16.73 20.83
C HIS A 186 15.98 -15.83 19.88
N GLU A 187 15.57 -14.58 19.72
CA GLU A 187 16.20 -13.60 18.82
C GLU A 187 16.81 -12.39 19.53
N GLY A 188 16.79 -12.36 20.88
CA GLY A 188 17.26 -11.23 21.66
C GLY A 188 16.49 -9.93 21.36
N CYS A 189 15.24 -10.05 20.89
CA CYS A 189 14.44 -8.90 20.51
C CYS A 189 13.92 -8.14 21.73
N LYS A 190 14.35 -6.87 21.88
CA LYS A 190 13.97 -6.02 23.02
C LYS A 190 12.97 -4.93 22.66
N LEU A 191 12.62 -4.76 21.40
CA LEU A 191 11.71 -3.68 20.95
C LEU A 191 10.56 -4.24 20.11
N GLN A 192 9.32 -3.89 20.46
CA GLN A 192 8.16 -4.05 19.57
C GLN A 192 7.68 -2.68 19.12
N MET A 193 7.36 -2.58 17.83
CA MET A 193 6.81 -1.37 17.21
C MET A 193 5.47 -1.67 16.54
N GLY A 194 4.60 -0.65 16.46
CA GLY A 194 3.29 -0.79 15.80
C GLY A 194 2.51 0.52 15.76
N GLY A 195 1.25 0.47 15.32
CA GLY A 195 0.34 1.60 15.41
C GLY A 195 -0.09 1.88 16.87
N SER A 196 -0.61 3.06 17.14
CA SER A 196 -1.09 3.45 18.48
C SER A 196 -2.21 2.54 19.00
N ASP A 197 -2.97 1.91 18.13
CA ASP A 197 -3.98 0.91 18.45
C ASP A 197 -3.39 -0.39 19.03
N GLN A 198 -2.11 -0.64 18.80
CA GLN A 198 -1.37 -1.83 19.25
C GLN A 198 -0.77 -1.71 20.64
N TRP A 199 -0.77 -0.52 21.25
CA TRP A 199 -0.14 -0.28 22.56
C TRP A 199 -0.51 -1.29 23.63
N GLY A 200 -1.81 -1.64 23.72
CA GLY A 200 -2.32 -2.63 24.67
C GLY A 200 -1.73 -4.03 24.47
N ASN A 201 -1.65 -4.49 23.23
CA ASN A 201 -1.09 -5.80 22.90
C ASN A 201 0.42 -5.81 23.14
N ILE A 202 1.14 -4.76 22.69
CA ILE A 202 2.59 -4.63 22.87
C ILE A 202 2.98 -4.64 24.35
N THR A 203 2.29 -3.86 25.18
CA THR A 203 2.59 -3.80 26.62
C THR A 203 2.23 -5.10 27.35
N THR A 204 1.38 -5.95 26.81
CA THR A 204 1.17 -7.32 27.34
C THR A 204 2.42 -8.17 27.14
N GLY A 205 3.13 -8.02 26.02
CA GLY A 205 4.39 -8.70 25.77
C GLY A 205 5.50 -8.23 26.70
N THR A 206 5.66 -6.92 26.90
CA THR A 206 6.67 -6.39 27.85
C THR A 206 6.40 -6.87 29.28
N GLU A 207 5.12 -7.00 29.68
CA GLU A 207 4.74 -7.51 30.99
C GLU A 207 5.01 -9.01 31.14
N LEU A 208 4.78 -9.82 30.09
CA LEU A 208 5.13 -11.24 30.08
C LEU A 208 6.64 -11.44 30.24
N ILE A 209 7.47 -10.70 29.50
CA ILE A 209 8.92 -10.73 29.58
C ILE A 209 9.36 -10.40 31.02
N ARG A 210 8.82 -9.33 31.57
CA ARG A 210 9.14 -8.93 32.95
C ARG A 210 8.78 -10.01 33.99
N ARG A 211 7.60 -10.63 33.86
CA ARG A 211 7.11 -11.62 34.85
C ARG A 211 7.78 -12.99 34.71
N ILE A 212 8.11 -13.40 33.52
CA ILE A 212 8.67 -14.74 33.25
C ILE A 212 10.19 -14.73 33.35
N ASN A 213 10.84 -13.75 32.69
CA ASN A 213 12.31 -13.70 32.57
C ASN A 213 12.94 -12.70 33.54
N GLY A 214 12.16 -11.81 34.19
CA GLY A 214 12.72 -10.68 34.94
C GLY A 214 13.45 -9.66 34.05
N GLY A 215 13.27 -9.75 32.72
CA GLY A 215 13.93 -8.93 31.73
C GLY A 215 13.21 -7.62 31.41
N GLU A 216 13.86 -6.78 30.60
CA GLU A 216 13.35 -5.50 30.14
C GLU A 216 13.13 -5.55 28.62
N ALA A 217 11.97 -5.09 28.18
CA ALA A 217 11.64 -4.92 26.78
C ALA A 217 10.78 -3.66 26.59
N TYR A 218 10.81 -3.10 25.40
CA TYR A 218 10.33 -1.75 25.15
C TYR A 218 9.30 -1.70 24.01
N ALA A 219 8.52 -0.63 24.00
CA ALA A 219 7.47 -0.36 23.03
C ALA A 219 7.64 1.03 22.42
N ILE A 220 7.45 1.12 21.10
CA ILE A 220 7.29 2.39 20.38
C ILE A 220 6.07 2.26 19.48
N THR A 221 5.13 3.20 19.56
CA THR A 221 3.98 3.25 18.65
C THR A 221 4.00 4.50 17.80
N CYS A 222 3.50 4.36 16.57
CA CYS A 222 3.30 5.48 15.66
C CYS A 222 1.81 5.90 15.64
N PRO A 223 1.51 7.17 15.31
CA PRO A 223 0.14 7.62 15.10
C PRO A 223 -0.55 6.82 14.00
N LEU A 224 -1.84 6.59 14.13
CA LEU A 224 -2.64 6.10 13.01
C LEU A 224 -2.71 7.18 11.93
N ILE A 225 -2.39 6.77 10.70
CA ILE A 225 -2.37 7.71 9.58
C ILE A 225 -3.80 7.90 9.05
N THR A 226 -4.22 9.16 9.02
CA THR A 226 -5.47 9.61 8.40
C THR A 226 -5.14 10.67 7.36
N LYS A 227 -6.03 10.85 6.39
CA LYS A 227 -5.99 11.99 5.49
C LYS A 227 -6.35 13.27 6.26
N SER A 228 -5.99 14.42 5.71
CA SER A 228 -6.32 15.75 6.27
C SER A 228 -7.83 15.99 6.39
N ASP A 229 -8.64 15.34 5.54
CA ASP A 229 -10.10 15.36 5.60
C ASP A 229 -10.70 14.44 6.68
N GLY A 230 -9.87 13.75 7.48
CA GLY A 230 -10.27 12.82 8.52
C GLY A 230 -10.64 11.40 8.03
N THR A 231 -10.62 11.15 6.73
CA THR A 231 -10.90 9.83 6.17
C THR A 231 -9.72 8.87 6.35
N LYS A 232 -9.99 7.56 6.23
CA LYS A 232 -8.95 6.53 6.40
C LYS A 232 -7.92 6.62 5.27
N PHE A 233 -6.65 6.67 5.65
CA PHE A 233 -5.53 6.56 4.73
C PHE A 233 -5.53 5.19 4.01
N GLY A 234 -5.18 5.19 2.73
CA GLY A 234 -5.00 3.97 1.95
C GLY A 234 -6.28 3.37 1.38
N LYS A 235 -7.43 4.00 1.60
CA LYS A 235 -8.69 3.62 0.95
C LYS A 235 -9.07 4.64 -0.11
N THR A 236 -9.48 4.11 -1.26
CA THR A 236 -10.12 4.84 -2.35
C THR A 236 -11.53 4.29 -2.57
N GLU A 237 -12.31 4.86 -3.48
CA GLU A 237 -13.60 4.28 -3.90
C GLU A 237 -13.44 2.85 -4.44
N GLY A 238 -12.29 2.53 -5.05
CA GLY A 238 -11.93 1.19 -5.52
C GLY A 238 -11.37 0.24 -4.45
N GLY A 239 -11.33 0.63 -3.17
CA GLY A 239 -10.80 -0.18 -2.08
C GLY A 239 -9.39 0.20 -1.63
N ASN A 240 -8.59 -0.80 -1.21
CA ASN A 240 -7.22 -0.57 -0.76
C ASN A 240 -6.28 -0.29 -1.94
N VAL A 241 -5.29 0.57 -1.72
CA VAL A 241 -4.15 0.75 -2.63
C VAL A 241 -3.07 -0.27 -2.24
N TRP A 242 -2.87 -1.27 -3.12
CA TRP A 242 -2.00 -2.41 -2.88
C TRP A 242 -0.58 -2.15 -3.39
N LEU A 243 0.40 -2.87 -2.84
CA LEU A 243 1.80 -2.81 -3.30
C LEU A 243 2.05 -3.77 -4.47
N ASP A 244 1.22 -4.80 -4.65
CA ASP A 244 1.30 -5.71 -5.78
C ASP A 244 0.79 -5.02 -7.05
N PRO A 245 1.59 -4.94 -8.13
CA PRO A 245 1.20 -4.33 -9.40
C PRO A 245 -0.01 -5.01 -10.06
N LYS A 246 -0.27 -6.29 -9.77
CA LYS A 246 -1.45 -7.02 -10.26
C LYS A 246 -2.75 -6.59 -9.59
N ARG A 247 -2.68 -6.01 -8.38
CA ARG A 247 -3.83 -5.53 -7.61
C ARG A 247 -4.06 -4.03 -7.75
N THR A 248 -2.98 -3.26 -7.80
CA THR A 248 -2.99 -1.83 -8.08
C THR A 248 -1.84 -1.54 -9.03
N SER A 249 -2.16 -1.22 -10.29
CA SER A 249 -1.11 -0.96 -11.29
C SER A 249 -0.17 0.17 -10.85
N PRO A 250 1.10 0.18 -11.30
CA PRO A 250 2.04 1.25 -10.98
C PRO A 250 1.50 2.63 -11.33
N TYR A 251 0.71 2.75 -12.41
CA TYR A 251 0.05 4.00 -12.79
C TYR A 251 -0.99 4.44 -11.73
N LYS A 252 -1.91 3.57 -11.29
CA LYS A 252 -2.88 3.90 -10.23
C LYS A 252 -2.18 4.19 -8.90
N PHE A 253 -1.13 3.45 -8.60
CA PHE A 253 -0.32 3.67 -7.41
C PHE A 253 0.33 5.06 -7.44
N TYR A 254 0.96 5.43 -8.55
CA TYR A 254 1.50 6.78 -8.77
C TYR A 254 0.42 7.86 -8.66
N GLN A 255 -0.75 7.65 -9.29
CA GLN A 255 -1.87 8.59 -9.25
C GLN A 255 -2.38 8.84 -7.83
N PHE A 256 -2.36 7.84 -6.96
CA PHE A 256 -2.70 8.04 -5.55
C PHE A 256 -1.79 9.06 -4.88
N TRP A 257 -0.47 8.94 -5.06
CA TRP A 257 0.49 9.81 -4.40
C TRP A 257 0.60 11.20 -5.01
N ILE A 258 0.52 11.29 -6.34
CA ILE A 258 0.58 12.60 -7.00
C ILE A 258 -0.66 13.46 -6.71
N ASN A 259 -1.79 12.86 -6.34
CA ASN A 259 -3.05 13.55 -6.09
C ASN A 259 -3.36 13.85 -4.61
N VAL A 260 -2.47 13.55 -3.69
CA VAL A 260 -2.66 13.92 -2.28
C VAL A 260 -2.71 15.44 -2.09
N SER A 261 -3.41 15.88 -1.04
CA SER A 261 -3.48 17.31 -0.69
C SER A 261 -2.11 17.88 -0.30
N ASP A 262 -1.95 19.18 -0.32
CA ASP A 262 -0.68 19.83 0.08
C ASP A 262 -0.36 19.55 1.55
N GLU A 263 -1.37 19.52 2.42
CA GLU A 263 -1.23 19.19 3.83
C GLU A 263 -0.78 17.75 4.03
N ASP A 264 -1.41 16.81 3.32
CA ASP A 264 -1.04 15.40 3.35
C ASP A 264 0.37 15.18 2.79
N ALA A 265 0.74 15.86 1.70
CA ALA A 265 2.06 15.75 1.11
C ALA A 265 3.17 16.14 2.08
N LYS A 266 2.98 17.24 2.86
CA LYS A 266 3.92 17.69 3.91
C LYS A 266 4.11 16.63 5.01
N LYS A 267 3.05 15.91 5.35
CA LYS A 267 3.07 14.83 6.34
C LYS A 267 3.68 13.55 5.76
N TYR A 268 3.20 13.14 4.59
CA TYR A 268 3.55 11.84 4.02
C TYR A 268 4.97 11.77 3.50
N ILE A 269 5.55 12.87 3.01
CA ILE A 269 6.94 12.88 2.57
C ILE A 269 7.92 12.56 3.71
N LYS A 270 7.58 12.95 4.94
CA LYS A 270 8.35 12.60 6.13
C LYS A 270 8.22 11.13 6.50
N ILE A 271 7.01 10.58 6.41
CA ILE A 271 6.68 9.22 6.88
C ILE A 271 7.12 8.16 5.86
N PHE A 272 6.83 8.36 4.58
CA PHE A 272 6.93 7.34 3.55
C PHE A 272 8.20 7.43 2.68
N THR A 273 9.12 8.35 2.99
CA THR A 273 10.39 8.44 2.28
C THR A 273 11.57 8.29 3.24
N ALA A 274 12.73 8.02 2.66
CA ALA A 274 14.00 7.98 3.40
C ALA A 274 14.85 9.25 3.15
N LEU A 275 14.23 10.30 2.62
CA LEU A 275 14.88 11.57 2.32
C LEU A 275 15.43 12.23 3.61
N PRO A 276 16.56 12.92 3.53
CA PRO A 276 17.12 13.66 4.66
C PRO A 276 16.27 14.89 5.02
N GLN A 277 16.44 15.36 6.25
CA GLN A 277 15.62 16.44 6.82
C GLN A 277 15.75 17.76 6.06
N ASP A 278 16.98 18.12 5.68
CA ASP A 278 17.29 19.33 4.92
C ASP A 278 16.62 19.35 3.55
N GLU A 279 16.69 18.24 2.82
CA GLU A 279 16.04 18.10 1.52
C GLU A 279 14.51 18.23 1.62
N ILE A 280 13.91 17.62 2.64
CA ILE A 280 12.46 17.75 2.88
C ILE A 280 12.10 19.20 3.25
N ALA A 281 12.95 19.90 4.02
CA ALA A 281 12.73 21.30 4.37
C ALA A 281 12.78 22.21 3.13
N GLU A 282 13.71 21.97 2.21
CA GLU A 282 13.79 22.68 0.93
C GLU A 282 12.54 22.48 0.07
N LEU A 283 12.08 21.23 -0.06
CA LEU A 283 10.86 20.90 -0.80
C LEU A 283 9.61 21.56 -0.21
N ILE A 284 9.53 21.63 1.13
CA ILE A 284 8.42 22.34 1.80
C ILE A 284 8.47 23.83 1.49
N ALA A 285 9.66 24.45 1.56
CA ALA A 285 9.82 25.86 1.25
C ALA A 285 9.52 26.17 -0.23
N GLU A 286 9.87 25.27 -1.15
CA GLU A 286 9.51 25.38 -2.57
C GLU A 286 7.99 25.30 -2.78
N GLN A 287 7.31 24.33 -2.13
CA GLN A 287 5.86 24.17 -2.17
C GLN A 287 5.14 25.44 -1.65
N GLU A 288 5.65 26.07 -0.61
CA GLU A 288 5.05 27.27 -0.03
C GLU A 288 5.18 28.51 -0.93
N LYS A 289 6.24 28.57 -1.76
CA LYS A 289 6.42 29.66 -2.74
C LYS A 289 5.48 29.53 -3.93
N ASP A 290 5.29 28.34 -4.46
CA ASP A 290 4.42 28.06 -5.59
C ASP A 290 3.76 26.68 -5.45
N PRO A 291 2.62 26.57 -4.75
CA PRO A 291 1.88 25.32 -4.60
C PRO A 291 1.45 24.69 -5.92
N GLY A 292 1.29 25.50 -6.99
CA GLY A 292 0.88 25.03 -8.31
C GLY A 292 1.90 24.10 -8.98
N LEU A 293 3.17 24.22 -8.64
CA LEU A 293 4.23 23.35 -9.14
C LEU A 293 4.20 21.94 -8.52
N ARG A 294 3.60 21.81 -7.32
CA ARG A 294 3.43 20.55 -6.59
C ARG A 294 4.74 19.76 -6.39
N PRO A 295 5.84 20.38 -5.93
CA PRO A 295 7.13 19.70 -5.78
C PRO A 295 7.07 18.58 -4.74
N LEU A 296 6.35 18.75 -3.62
CA LEU A 296 6.18 17.72 -2.60
C LEU A 296 5.50 16.46 -3.15
N GLN A 297 4.36 16.62 -3.84
CA GLN A 297 3.63 15.48 -4.40
C GLN A 297 4.44 14.78 -5.49
N LYS A 298 5.13 15.52 -6.34
CA LYS A 298 6.00 14.96 -7.39
C LYS A 298 7.14 14.14 -6.79
N ARG A 299 7.82 14.70 -5.77
CA ARG A 299 8.91 14.00 -5.11
C ARG A 299 8.40 12.78 -4.33
N LEU A 300 7.31 12.93 -3.58
CA LEU A 300 6.67 11.85 -2.84
C LEU A 300 6.29 10.68 -3.76
N ALA A 301 5.57 10.98 -4.85
CA ALA A 301 5.16 9.97 -5.83
C ALA A 301 6.36 9.28 -6.49
N LYS A 302 7.43 10.03 -6.80
CA LYS A 302 8.67 9.47 -7.33
C LYS A 302 9.29 8.48 -6.35
N GLU A 303 9.57 8.92 -5.12
CA GLU A 303 10.26 8.10 -4.12
C GLU A 303 9.51 6.81 -3.83
N ILE A 304 8.19 6.88 -3.60
CA ILE A 304 7.41 5.72 -3.20
C ILE A 304 7.16 4.79 -4.38
N THR A 305 6.83 5.32 -5.57
CA THR A 305 6.59 4.46 -6.74
C THR A 305 7.87 3.73 -7.15
N THR A 306 9.02 4.43 -7.16
CA THR A 306 10.32 3.80 -7.45
C THR A 306 10.67 2.73 -6.41
N MET A 307 10.41 2.98 -5.13
CA MET A 307 10.74 2.06 -4.04
C MET A 307 9.84 0.80 -4.05
N VAL A 308 8.55 0.96 -4.35
CA VAL A 308 7.56 -0.14 -4.33
C VAL A 308 7.56 -0.94 -5.63
N HIS A 309 7.69 -0.28 -6.75
CA HIS A 309 7.70 -0.89 -8.08
C HIS A 309 9.11 -0.84 -8.69
N SER A 310 9.35 0.10 -9.60
CA SER A 310 10.67 0.34 -10.20
C SER A 310 10.81 1.79 -10.68
N ALA A 311 12.02 2.19 -11.10
CA ALA A 311 12.24 3.48 -11.74
C ALA A 311 11.55 3.54 -13.11
N GLU A 312 11.57 2.44 -13.85
CA GLU A 312 10.92 2.29 -15.15
C GLU A 312 9.38 2.43 -15.02
N ASP A 313 8.78 1.78 -14.02
CA ASP A 313 7.34 1.91 -13.73
C ASP A 313 6.96 3.34 -13.37
N TYR A 314 7.80 4.03 -12.59
CA TYR A 314 7.59 5.44 -12.26
C TYR A 314 7.62 6.31 -13.53
N GLU A 315 8.64 6.16 -14.38
CA GLU A 315 8.77 6.92 -15.63
C GLU A 315 7.57 6.67 -16.55
N MET A 316 7.17 5.41 -16.71
CA MET A 316 5.99 5.04 -17.48
C MET A 316 4.70 5.67 -16.92
N ALA A 317 4.54 5.69 -15.59
CA ALA A 317 3.38 6.30 -14.96
C ALA A 317 3.34 7.83 -15.16
N VAL A 318 4.49 8.51 -15.12
CA VAL A 318 4.62 9.93 -15.43
C VAL A 318 4.25 10.20 -16.89
N GLU A 319 4.81 9.43 -17.84
CA GLU A 319 4.50 9.56 -19.25
C GLU A 319 3.00 9.32 -19.50
N ALA A 320 2.44 8.25 -18.94
CA ALA A 320 1.03 7.91 -19.05
C ALA A 320 0.11 9.05 -18.53
N SER A 321 0.50 9.70 -17.43
CA SER A 321 -0.23 10.85 -16.88
C SER A 321 -0.29 12.05 -17.83
N GLN A 322 0.63 12.13 -18.78
CA GLN A 322 0.71 13.21 -19.75
C GLN A 322 -0.03 12.90 -21.07
N ILE A 323 -0.53 11.68 -21.25
CA ILE A 323 -1.18 11.25 -22.52
C ILE A 323 -2.28 12.22 -22.98
N LEU A 324 -3.08 12.72 -22.03
CA LEU A 324 -4.19 13.60 -22.35
C LEU A 324 -3.77 14.98 -22.84
N PHE A 325 -2.55 15.44 -22.48
CA PHE A 325 -2.09 16.82 -22.66
C PHE A 325 -0.82 16.95 -23.52
N SER A 326 -0.08 15.85 -23.75
CA SER A 326 1.21 15.90 -24.46
C SER A 326 1.05 15.83 -25.98
N ASN A 327 1.93 16.54 -26.69
CA ASN A 327 2.10 16.36 -28.15
C ASN A 327 2.74 15.02 -28.53
N LYS A 328 3.33 14.30 -27.55
CA LYS A 328 3.92 12.95 -27.71
C LYS A 328 2.93 11.83 -27.32
N ALA A 329 1.67 12.16 -27.14
CA ALA A 329 0.65 11.20 -26.68
C ALA A 329 0.55 9.94 -27.53
N LYS A 330 0.76 10.04 -28.86
CA LYS A 330 0.79 8.90 -29.77
C LYS A 330 1.88 7.89 -29.40
N ASP A 331 3.11 8.37 -29.25
CA ASP A 331 4.27 7.50 -28.98
C ASP A 331 4.12 6.81 -27.60
N ILE A 332 3.53 7.51 -26.64
CA ILE A 332 3.27 6.98 -25.30
C ILE A 332 2.20 5.88 -25.36
N LEU A 333 1.11 6.10 -26.10
CA LEU A 333 0.02 5.12 -26.24
C LEU A 333 0.48 3.77 -26.77
N HIS A 334 1.49 3.76 -27.64
CA HIS A 334 2.06 2.51 -28.20
C HIS A 334 3.07 1.81 -27.28
N LYS A 335 3.49 2.46 -26.18
CA LYS A 335 4.47 1.91 -25.23
C LYS A 335 3.83 1.37 -23.95
N ILE A 336 2.68 1.93 -23.54
CA ILE A 336 2.02 1.52 -22.30
C ILE A 336 1.34 0.16 -22.45
N ASP A 337 1.33 -0.61 -21.36
CA ASP A 337 0.62 -1.88 -21.30
C ASP A 337 -0.92 -1.71 -21.27
N GLU A 338 -1.62 -2.84 -21.45
CA GLU A 338 -3.09 -2.88 -21.47
C GLU A 338 -3.69 -2.31 -20.18
N ASP A 339 -3.16 -2.68 -19.02
CA ASP A 339 -3.68 -2.24 -17.73
C ASP A 339 -3.52 -0.73 -17.55
N THR A 340 -2.38 -0.19 -17.91
CA THR A 340 -2.14 1.26 -17.90
C THR A 340 -3.06 2.00 -18.88
N LEU A 341 -3.25 1.49 -20.09
CA LEU A 341 -4.19 2.06 -21.07
C LEU A 341 -5.60 2.12 -20.50
N LEU A 342 -6.11 1.01 -19.96
CA LEU A 342 -7.44 0.92 -19.39
C LEU A 342 -7.61 1.85 -18.17
N ASN A 343 -6.57 1.99 -17.35
CA ASN A 343 -6.58 2.88 -16.20
C ASN A 343 -6.58 4.37 -16.58
N VAL A 344 -5.80 4.76 -17.61
CA VAL A 344 -5.77 6.15 -18.13
C VAL A 344 -7.13 6.56 -18.68
N PHE A 345 -7.83 5.62 -19.32
CA PHE A 345 -9.13 5.84 -19.94
C PHE A 345 -10.28 5.20 -19.14
N GLU A 346 -10.12 5.03 -17.83
CA GLU A 346 -11.19 4.54 -16.94
C GLU A 346 -12.42 5.44 -17.00
N GLY A 347 -13.60 4.81 -17.16
CA GLY A 347 -14.88 5.54 -17.23
C GLY A 347 -15.22 6.14 -18.59
N VAL A 348 -14.36 6.02 -19.61
CA VAL A 348 -14.74 6.39 -20.98
C VAL A 348 -15.70 5.34 -21.58
N PRO A 349 -16.67 5.73 -22.44
CA PRO A 349 -17.53 4.78 -23.13
C PRO A 349 -16.71 3.80 -23.97
N GLN A 350 -17.10 2.51 -23.89
CA GLN A 350 -16.42 1.42 -24.60
C GLN A 350 -17.39 0.77 -25.60
N PHE A 351 -16.88 0.40 -26.77
CA PHE A 351 -17.62 -0.27 -27.82
C PHE A 351 -16.87 -1.51 -28.30
N GLU A 352 -17.57 -2.62 -28.44
CA GLU A 352 -17.00 -3.83 -29.04
C GLU A 352 -17.05 -3.72 -30.58
N VAL A 353 -15.95 -4.11 -31.23
CA VAL A 353 -15.80 -4.08 -32.68
C VAL A 353 -15.31 -5.46 -33.11
N PRO A 354 -15.93 -6.11 -34.11
CA PRO A 354 -15.46 -7.39 -34.62
C PRO A 354 -14.16 -7.21 -35.38
N ARG A 355 -13.25 -8.17 -35.25
CA ARG A 355 -11.94 -8.17 -35.94
C ARG A 355 -12.09 -8.09 -37.46
N SER A 356 -13.13 -8.74 -37.99
CA SER A 356 -13.46 -8.69 -39.43
C SER A 356 -13.61 -7.28 -39.98
N ALA A 357 -14.06 -6.31 -39.16
CA ALA A 357 -14.20 -4.93 -39.63
C ALA A 357 -12.79 -4.29 -39.92
N LEU A 358 -11.73 -4.73 -39.26
CA LEU A 358 -10.37 -4.28 -39.55
C LEU A 358 -9.79 -5.07 -40.74
N ASP A 359 -10.04 -6.39 -40.79
CA ASP A 359 -9.51 -7.28 -41.83
C ASP A 359 -10.11 -6.97 -43.20
N GLU A 360 -11.37 -6.54 -43.24
CA GLU A 360 -12.10 -6.09 -44.45
C GLU A 360 -11.81 -4.63 -44.83
N GLY A 361 -11.07 -3.91 -43.98
CA GLY A 361 -10.74 -2.51 -44.21
C GLY A 361 -11.97 -1.58 -44.17
N THR A 362 -12.90 -1.83 -43.24
CA THR A 362 -14.08 -0.98 -43.07
C THR A 362 -13.69 0.49 -42.92
N PRO A 363 -14.26 1.42 -43.71
CA PRO A 363 -13.95 2.84 -43.55
C PRO A 363 -14.21 3.33 -42.13
N LEU A 364 -13.27 4.12 -41.57
CA LEU A 364 -13.38 4.63 -40.18
C LEU A 364 -14.68 5.37 -39.92
N ILE A 365 -15.24 6.05 -40.96
CA ILE A 365 -16.54 6.70 -40.83
C ILE A 365 -17.66 5.70 -40.56
N SER A 366 -17.65 4.53 -41.22
CA SER A 366 -18.65 3.48 -40.97
C SER A 366 -18.36 2.75 -39.66
N LEU A 367 -17.08 2.52 -39.32
CA LEU A 367 -16.71 1.91 -38.07
C LEU A 367 -17.19 2.75 -36.86
N LEU A 368 -17.03 4.07 -36.90
CA LEU A 368 -17.32 4.98 -35.80
C LEU A 368 -18.79 5.51 -35.81
N THR A 369 -19.61 5.10 -36.76
CA THR A 369 -21.04 5.45 -36.77
C THR A 369 -21.95 4.23 -36.77
N ASP A 370 -21.65 3.21 -37.59
CA ASP A 370 -22.54 2.07 -37.83
C ASP A 370 -22.20 0.90 -36.87
N VAL A 371 -20.92 0.67 -36.59
CA VAL A 371 -20.44 -0.43 -35.73
C VAL A 371 -20.25 0.03 -34.27
N ALA A 372 -19.46 1.06 -34.05
CA ALA A 372 -19.28 1.69 -32.77
C ALA A 372 -19.86 3.11 -32.82
N PRO A 373 -21.02 3.38 -32.20
CA PRO A 373 -21.76 4.64 -32.41
C PRO A 373 -21.11 5.80 -31.59
N VAL A 374 -19.87 6.14 -31.92
CA VAL A 374 -19.15 7.30 -31.38
C VAL A 374 -19.74 8.60 -31.91
N PHE A 375 -20.17 8.58 -33.18
CA PHE A 375 -20.83 9.71 -33.82
C PHE A 375 -22.27 9.32 -34.20
N PRO A 376 -23.25 10.23 -33.99
CA PRO A 376 -24.64 9.97 -34.32
C PRO A 376 -24.91 9.83 -35.82
N SER A 377 -24.03 10.37 -36.67
CA SER A 377 -24.18 10.28 -38.13
C SER A 377 -22.87 10.48 -38.88
N LYS A 378 -22.79 9.91 -40.08
CA LYS A 378 -21.66 10.11 -41.02
C LYS A 378 -21.47 11.58 -41.37
N GLY A 379 -22.55 12.37 -41.45
CA GLY A 379 -22.51 13.80 -41.74
C GLY A 379 -21.82 14.59 -40.64
N GLU A 380 -22.13 14.30 -39.35
CA GLU A 380 -21.50 14.94 -38.22
C GLU A 380 -20.00 14.59 -38.14
N MET A 381 -19.64 13.32 -38.33
CA MET A 381 -18.25 12.91 -38.33
C MET A 381 -17.43 13.59 -39.42
N ARG A 382 -17.98 13.67 -40.68
CA ARG A 382 -17.28 14.40 -41.77
C ARG A 382 -17.04 15.87 -41.42
N LYS A 383 -18.06 16.56 -40.91
CA LYS A 383 -17.95 17.96 -40.51
C LYS A 383 -16.89 18.18 -39.42
N LEU A 384 -16.89 17.29 -38.40
CA LEU A 384 -15.89 17.35 -37.31
C LEU A 384 -14.50 17.02 -37.81
N THR A 385 -14.34 16.03 -38.71
CA THR A 385 -13.07 15.67 -39.32
C THR A 385 -12.47 16.84 -40.09
N GLN A 386 -13.29 17.51 -40.94
CA GLN A 386 -12.84 18.72 -41.67
C GLN A 386 -12.38 19.85 -40.74
N GLY A 387 -13.02 19.98 -39.57
CA GLY A 387 -12.60 20.93 -38.52
C GLY A 387 -11.46 20.46 -37.64
N GLY A 388 -10.84 19.31 -37.93
CA GLY A 388 -9.77 18.71 -37.12
C GLY A 388 -10.21 18.27 -35.74
N GLY A 389 -11.51 17.98 -35.58
CA GLY A 389 -12.12 17.57 -34.30
C GLY A 389 -12.22 16.08 -34.09
N VAL A 390 -11.64 15.24 -34.98
CA VAL A 390 -11.60 13.78 -34.80
C VAL A 390 -10.15 13.33 -34.77
N SER A 391 -9.82 12.46 -33.83
CA SER A 391 -8.50 11.80 -33.76
C SER A 391 -8.67 10.31 -33.49
N ILE A 392 -7.75 9.52 -34.03
CA ILE A 392 -7.57 8.10 -33.72
C ILE A 392 -6.19 7.94 -33.09
N ASN A 393 -6.11 7.29 -31.95
CA ASN A 393 -4.87 7.11 -31.18
C ASN A 393 -4.07 8.41 -31.02
N LYS A 394 -4.79 9.53 -30.76
CA LYS A 394 -4.23 10.88 -30.65
C LYS A 394 -3.68 11.48 -31.96
N GLU A 395 -3.78 10.81 -33.07
CA GLU A 395 -3.51 11.39 -34.39
C GLU A 395 -4.78 11.99 -35.01
N LYS A 396 -4.66 13.19 -35.55
CA LYS A 396 -5.79 13.83 -36.25
C LYS A 396 -6.16 13.02 -37.49
N LEU A 397 -7.43 12.65 -37.59
CA LEU A 397 -7.96 11.98 -38.77
C LEU A 397 -8.13 12.99 -39.90
N ALA A 398 -7.38 12.80 -40.98
CA ALA A 398 -7.47 13.67 -42.18
C ALA A 398 -8.59 13.23 -43.13
N ASP A 399 -8.74 11.91 -43.34
CA ASP A 399 -9.78 11.33 -44.21
C ASP A 399 -10.69 10.38 -43.41
N PRO A 400 -11.99 10.70 -43.27
CA PRO A 400 -12.91 9.82 -42.57
C PRO A 400 -13.20 8.50 -43.30
N ASN A 401 -12.83 8.38 -44.59
CA ASN A 401 -12.97 7.15 -45.38
C ASN A 401 -11.69 6.26 -45.31
N MET A 402 -10.68 6.67 -44.57
CA MET A 402 -9.52 5.83 -44.33
C MET A 402 -9.93 4.45 -43.83
N PRO A 403 -9.39 3.34 -44.39
CA PRO A 403 -9.73 2.00 -43.94
C PRO A 403 -9.20 1.74 -42.54
N ALA A 404 -10.02 1.10 -41.72
CA ALA A 404 -9.53 0.54 -40.45
C ALA A 404 -8.59 -0.62 -40.76
N SER A 405 -7.48 -0.69 -40.01
CA SER A 405 -6.48 -1.76 -40.16
C SER A 405 -5.93 -2.16 -38.81
N ALA A 406 -5.24 -3.30 -38.78
CA ALA A 406 -4.57 -3.78 -37.59
C ALA A 406 -3.47 -2.83 -37.08
N ASP A 407 -2.91 -1.96 -37.93
CA ASP A 407 -1.91 -0.95 -37.55
C ASP A 407 -2.44 0.10 -36.57
N LEU A 408 -3.77 0.21 -36.45
CA LEU A 408 -4.42 1.10 -35.47
C LEU A 408 -4.55 0.47 -34.08
N LEU A 409 -4.18 -0.81 -33.92
CA LEU A 409 -4.36 -1.49 -32.65
C LEU A 409 -3.28 -1.06 -31.63
N LEU A 410 -3.74 -0.68 -30.47
CA LEU A 410 -2.97 -0.55 -29.23
C LEU A 410 -3.09 -1.88 -28.48
N ASN A 411 -1.97 -2.46 -28.02
CA ASN A 411 -1.94 -3.76 -27.34
C ASN A 411 -2.70 -4.87 -28.11
N ASP A 412 -2.62 -4.87 -29.45
CA ASP A 412 -3.30 -5.80 -30.37
C ASP A 412 -4.83 -5.90 -30.21
N LYS A 413 -5.45 -4.97 -29.49
CA LYS A 413 -6.85 -5.11 -29.07
C LYS A 413 -7.65 -3.81 -29.03
N TYR A 414 -7.03 -2.65 -28.86
CA TYR A 414 -7.76 -1.40 -28.62
C TYR A 414 -7.52 -0.35 -29.70
N ILE A 415 -8.55 0.47 -29.95
CA ILE A 415 -8.42 1.70 -30.73
C ILE A 415 -9.02 2.84 -29.91
N LEU A 416 -8.26 3.92 -29.71
CA LEU A 416 -8.74 5.11 -29.02
C LEU A 416 -9.31 6.13 -30.02
N ALA A 417 -10.63 6.34 -29.99
CA ALA A 417 -11.28 7.38 -30.77
C ALA A 417 -11.49 8.64 -29.91
N GLN A 418 -11.29 9.82 -30.49
CA GLN A 418 -11.50 11.09 -29.81
C GLN A 418 -12.41 12.00 -30.64
N LYS A 419 -13.46 12.53 -29.98
CA LYS A 419 -14.41 13.50 -30.53
C LYS A 419 -14.25 14.85 -29.84
N GLY A 420 -13.76 15.84 -30.57
CA GLY A 420 -13.39 17.14 -29.99
C GLY A 420 -12.18 17.06 -29.05
N LYS A 421 -12.11 17.97 -28.07
CA LYS A 421 -10.93 18.08 -27.19
C LYS A 421 -10.96 17.13 -25.99
N LYS A 422 -12.13 16.71 -25.53
CA LYS A 422 -12.28 16.06 -24.21
C LYS A 422 -13.02 14.71 -24.22
N ASN A 423 -13.69 14.35 -25.30
CA ASN A 423 -14.50 13.14 -25.33
C ASN A 423 -13.71 11.99 -25.96
N TYR A 424 -13.40 10.99 -25.16
CA TYR A 424 -12.67 9.79 -25.55
C TYR A 424 -13.62 8.59 -25.56
N PHE A 425 -13.33 7.63 -26.43
CA PHE A 425 -14.06 6.40 -26.60
C PHE A 425 -13.05 5.29 -26.89
N LEU A 426 -13.20 4.16 -26.22
CA LEU A 426 -12.31 3.02 -26.39
C LEU A 426 -13.03 1.92 -27.16
N LEU A 427 -12.52 1.57 -28.34
CA LEU A 427 -13.00 0.44 -29.12
C LEU A 427 -12.22 -0.79 -28.72
N ILE A 428 -12.93 -1.88 -28.41
CA ILE A 428 -12.36 -3.17 -28.02
C ILE A 428 -12.58 -4.11 -29.21
N VAL A 429 -11.49 -4.47 -29.87
CA VAL A 429 -11.52 -5.39 -31.01
C VAL A 429 -11.54 -6.83 -30.49
N LYS A 430 -12.59 -7.56 -30.89
CA LYS A 430 -12.78 -8.97 -30.53
C LYS A 430 -12.71 -9.87 -31.77
N ASN A 431 -12.14 -11.06 -31.60
CA ASN A 431 -12.03 -12.11 -32.61
C ASN A 431 -13.39 -12.69 -32.96
#